data_5b6800ca0565823b76bc418057b96ac8
#
_entry.id   5b6800ca0565823b76bc418057b96ac8
#
_cell.length_a   1.000
_cell.length_b   1.000
_cell.length_c   1.000
_cell.angle_alpha   90.00
_cell.angle_beta   90.00
_cell.angle_gamma   90.00
#
_symmetry.space_group_name_H-M   'P 1'
#
loop_
_entity.id
_entity.type
_entity.pdbx_description
1 polymer ?
#
loop_
_entity_poly.entity_id
_entity_poly.type
_entity_poly.pdbx_seq_one_letter_code
_entity_poly.pdbx_strand_id
1 'polypeptide(L)'
;VDGVIVKGSSHINEAFITGESVPEKKGVGEAVLAGSLNVDGYIEYKALKIGKDSTISEIVKLVVESTNTKAPIARLADQVSGVFVPTIIVIAILTFLSYLLLGYPFNLAITHFVTVLVVACPCALGLATPLAIVVSEGLCAKNGILVKSSTILENAHKIDTFVFDKTGTLTYGDLKIFKMFNYTKNTNEKILSNIALIEKNSTHPIAKVFKAYEPKNKVAVTDYIELPGLGVKGLLNNSMYLIGNAKILKEFNVPNHYQEDENILTKEGCSIIYVVKDNKVIALIGVKDIIRSESPYVIDTLKKMGKEVIMLTGDNESTAHVIASSLKIDKVTANVMPKDKSSVIKKLLNENKKVMMIGDGINDAPSLALASIGVSLKSGTDIASNEASVILMNNNLESILNLYTISEKTIKNIKQNLFWAFFYNVCMLPVAMGLFTKFGLNMNPMLASIAMTLSSLTVILNALRLKKIKLKRDE
;
A
#
# COMPACT_ATOMS: atom_id res chain seq x y z
N VAL A 1 -13.00 -19.48 -5.58
CA VAL A 1 -13.64 -18.98 -6.79
C VAL A 1 -14.08 -17.56 -6.54
N ASP A 2 -13.64 -16.61 -7.38
CA ASP A 2 -14.15 -15.24 -7.35
C ASP A 2 -15.37 -15.13 -8.26
N GLY A 3 -16.33 -14.28 -7.90
CA GLY A 3 -17.55 -14.14 -8.68
C GLY A 3 -18.32 -12.86 -8.37
N VAL A 4 -19.49 -12.73 -9.01
CA VAL A 4 -20.42 -11.62 -8.80
C VAL A 4 -21.77 -12.20 -8.38
N ILE A 5 -22.37 -11.62 -7.34
CA ILE A 5 -23.67 -12.05 -6.82
C ILE A 5 -24.76 -11.78 -7.87
N VAL A 6 -25.53 -12.80 -8.22
CA VAL A 6 -26.65 -12.71 -9.17
C VAL A 6 -27.99 -12.74 -8.46
N LYS A 7 -28.06 -13.27 -7.22
CA LYS A 7 -29.28 -13.32 -6.44
C LYS A 7 -28.99 -13.34 -4.93
N GLY A 8 -29.84 -12.70 -4.13
CA GLY A 8 -29.73 -12.65 -2.67
C GLY A 8 -28.84 -11.55 -2.13
N SER A 9 -28.65 -11.55 -0.84
CA SER A 9 -27.70 -10.68 -0.12
C SER A 9 -27.28 -11.35 1.18
N SER A 10 -26.06 -11.05 1.64
CA SER A 10 -25.51 -11.58 2.88
C SER A 10 -24.40 -10.68 3.42
N HIS A 11 -24.03 -10.89 4.69
CA HIS A 11 -22.80 -10.35 5.24
C HIS A 11 -21.64 -11.31 4.92
N ILE A 12 -20.64 -10.80 4.21
CA ILE A 12 -19.47 -11.55 3.75
C ILE A 12 -18.25 -11.08 4.56
N ASN A 13 -17.59 -12.02 5.22
CA ASN A 13 -16.34 -11.76 5.91
C ASN A 13 -15.18 -12.05 4.97
N GLU A 14 -14.45 -11.01 4.58
CA GLU A 14 -13.28 -11.06 3.72
C GLU A 14 -11.97 -10.85 4.51
N ALA A 15 -11.99 -10.97 5.84
CA ALA A 15 -10.86 -10.71 6.73
C ALA A 15 -9.57 -11.45 6.35
N PHE A 16 -9.69 -12.62 5.73
CA PHE A 16 -8.52 -13.39 5.28
C PHE A 16 -7.76 -12.68 4.15
N ILE A 17 -8.45 -11.88 3.34
CA ILE A 17 -7.89 -11.21 2.17
C ILE A 17 -7.61 -9.73 2.47
N THR A 18 -8.59 -9.04 3.06
CA THR A 18 -8.52 -7.59 3.31
C THR A 18 -7.84 -7.25 4.63
N GLY A 19 -7.86 -8.17 5.60
CA GLY A 19 -7.43 -7.94 6.98
C GLY A 19 -8.51 -7.31 7.86
N GLU A 20 -9.64 -6.87 7.30
CA GLU A 20 -10.76 -6.28 8.03
C GLU A 20 -11.63 -7.36 8.64
N SER A 21 -11.90 -7.25 9.95
CA SER A 21 -12.62 -8.29 10.69
C SER A 21 -14.15 -8.13 10.64
N VAL A 22 -14.64 -6.96 10.22
CA VAL A 22 -16.08 -6.65 10.18
C VAL A 22 -16.68 -7.20 8.89
N PRO A 23 -17.70 -8.08 8.94
CA PRO A 23 -18.38 -8.57 7.75
C PRO A 23 -19.12 -7.43 7.03
N GLU A 24 -18.94 -7.35 5.72
CA GLU A 24 -19.58 -6.36 4.87
C GLU A 24 -20.84 -6.92 4.22
N LYS A 25 -21.93 -6.13 4.19
CA LYS A 25 -23.17 -6.54 3.53
C LYS A 25 -23.02 -6.42 2.02
N LYS A 26 -23.17 -7.54 1.29
CA LYS A 26 -23.08 -7.58 -0.17
C LYS A 26 -24.39 -8.11 -0.79
N GLY A 27 -24.75 -7.51 -1.93
CA GLY A 27 -25.96 -7.82 -2.69
C GLY A 27 -25.71 -8.05 -4.17
N VAL A 28 -26.78 -8.09 -4.94
CA VAL A 28 -26.73 -8.37 -6.39
C VAL A 28 -25.86 -7.34 -7.12
N GLY A 29 -24.92 -7.83 -7.94
CA GLY A 29 -23.96 -7.02 -8.71
C GLY A 29 -22.63 -6.79 -8.01
N GLU A 30 -22.50 -7.15 -6.73
CA GLU A 30 -21.27 -6.99 -5.96
C GLU A 30 -20.37 -8.24 -6.05
N ALA A 31 -19.05 -8.00 -5.99
CA ALA A 31 -18.07 -9.07 -6.10
C ALA A 31 -17.89 -9.83 -4.78
N VAL A 32 -17.68 -11.13 -4.88
CA VAL A 32 -17.28 -12.02 -3.79
C VAL A 32 -15.95 -12.69 -4.15
N LEU A 33 -15.06 -12.80 -3.17
CA LEU A 33 -13.70 -13.29 -3.36
C LEU A 33 -13.53 -14.71 -2.84
N ALA A 34 -12.66 -15.49 -3.48
CA ALA A 34 -12.30 -16.82 -3.01
C ALA A 34 -11.65 -16.74 -1.61
N GLY A 35 -12.10 -17.59 -0.68
CA GLY A 35 -11.64 -17.56 0.71
C GLY A 35 -12.47 -16.71 1.66
N SER A 36 -13.46 -15.96 1.15
CA SER A 36 -14.43 -15.24 1.97
C SER A 36 -15.41 -16.20 2.66
N LEU A 37 -15.85 -15.80 3.85
CA LEU A 37 -16.84 -16.56 4.63
C LEU A 37 -18.21 -15.87 4.55
N ASN A 38 -19.22 -16.60 4.10
CA ASN A 38 -20.61 -16.18 4.20
C ASN A 38 -21.08 -16.31 5.66
N VAL A 39 -21.43 -15.20 6.30
CA VAL A 39 -21.77 -15.16 7.73
C VAL A 39 -23.25 -15.45 7.95
N ASP A 40 -24.11 -14.85 7.14
CA ASP A 40 -25.55 -14.99 7.19
C ASP A 40 -26.16 -14.93 5.79
N GLY A 41 -27.47 -15.17 5.70
CA GLY A 41 -28.20 -15.05 4.44
C GLY A 41 -27.84 -16.08 3.37
N TYR A 42 -28.42 -15.89 2.19
CA TYR A 42 -28.27 -16.75 1.03
C TYR A 42 -27.91 -15.91 -0.18
N ILE A 43 -26.86 -16.35 -0.91
CA ILE A 43 -26.45 -15.75 -2.17
C ILE A 43 -26.26 -16.81 -3.25
N GLU A 44 -26.66 -16.48 -4.47
CA GLU A 44 -26.21 -17.15 -5.68
C GLU A 44 -25.24 -16.23 -6.40
N TYR A 45 -24.07 -16.71 -6.79
CA TYR A 45 -23.10 -15.92 -7.52
C TYR A 45 -22.56 -16.65 -8.75
N LYS A 46 -22.29 -15.90 -9.79
CA LYS A 46 -21.66 -16.38 -11.01
C LYS A 46 -20.16 -16.36 -10.86
N ALA A 47 -19.51 -17.51 -11.00
CA ALA A 47 -18.06 -17.61 -10.97
C ALA A 47 -17.45 -16.88 -12.19
N LEU A 48 -16.45 -16.04 -11.93
CA LEU A 48 -15.70 -15.27 -12.93
C LEU A 48 -14.26 -15.75 -13.06
N LYS A 49 -13.59 -15.98 -11.90
CA LYS A 49 -12.22 -16.46 -11.84
C LYS A 49 -12.15 -17.75 -11.02
N ILE A 50 -11.50 -18.79 -11.56
CA ILE A 50 -11.42 -20.12 -10.94
C ILE A 50 -9.98 -20.60 -10.85
N GLY A 51 -9.71 -21.47 -9.86
CA GLY A 51 -8.41 -22.12 -9.72
C GLY A 51 -7.26 -21.14 -9.61
N LYS A 52 -6.30 -21.22 -10.54
CA LYS A 52 -5.06 -20.41 -10.52
C LYS A 52 -5.28 -18.93 -10.75
N ASP A 53 -6.40 -18.55 -11.35
CA ASP A 53 -6.73 -17.16 -11.67
C ASP A 53 -7.54 -16.49 -10.55
N SER A 54 -7.87 -17.21 -9.46
CA SER A 54 -8.55 -16.62 -8.32
C SER A 54 -7.67 -15.67 -7.53
N THR A 55 -8.28 -14.66 -6.91
CA THR A 55 -7.60 -13.66 -6.07
C THR A 55 -6.69 -14.30 -5.03
N ILE A 56 -7.16 -15.35 -4.35
CA ILE A 56 -6.35 -16.04 -3.34
C ILE A 56 -5.11 -16.72 -3.95
N SER A 57 -5.24 -17.29 -5.15
CA SER A 57 -4.13 -17.93 -5.84
C SER A 57 -3.09 -16.90 -6.32
N GLU A 58 -3.53 -15.74 -6.78
CA GLU A 58 -2.66 -14.61 -7.12
C GLU A 58 -1.90 -14.09 -5.89
N ILE A 59 -2.59 -13.95 -4.74
CA ILE A 59 -1.96 -13.58 -3.47
C ILE A 59 -0.88 -14.59 -3.07
N VAL A 60 -1.21 -15.88 -3.10
CA VAL A 60 -0.25 -16.96 -2.77
C VAL A 60 0.95 -16.91 -3.72
N LYS A 61 0.73 -16.72 -5.02
CA LYS A 61 1.80 -16.61 -6.01
C LYS A 61 2.72 -15.42 -5.72
N LEU A 62 2.16 -14.23 -5.45
CA LEU A 62 2.93 -13.03 -5.11
C LEU A 62 3.77 -13.22 -3.85
N VAL A 63 3.21 -13.84 -2.80
CA VAL A 63 3.96 -14.15 -1.57
C VAL A 63 5.11 -15.12 -1.84
N VAL A 64 4.87 -16.17 -2.62
CA VAL A 64 5.93 -17.15 -2.98
C VAL A 64 7.01 -16.50 -3.85
N GLU A 65 6.65 -15.68 -4.83
CA GLU A 65 7.62 -14.96 -5.69
C GLU A 65 8.44 -13.96 -4.88
N SER A 66 7.81 -13.22 -3.96
CA SER A 66 8.47 -12.29 -3.06
C SER A 66 9.52 -13.00 -2.19
N THR A 67 9.18 -14.16 -1.64
CA THR A 67 10.08 -14.95 -0.79
C THR A 67 11.32 -15.47 -1.54
N ASN A 68 11.21 -15.67 -2.85
CA ASN A 68 12.31 -16.15 -3.69
C ASN A 68 13.33 -15.04 -4.03
N THR A 69 13.04 -13.78 -3.79
CA THR A 69 13.97 -12.67 -4.04
C THR A 69 14.93 -12.51 -2.85
N LYS A 70 16.26 -12.63 -3.10
CA LYS A 70 17.26 -12.40 -2.05
C LYS A 70 17.30 -10.91 -1.67
N ALA A 71 16.99 -10.59 -0.42
CA ALA A 71 17.16 -9.27 0.14
C ALA A 71 18.65 -8.84 0.11
N PRO A 72 18.99 -7.57 -0.19
CA PRO A 72 20.36 -7.07 -0.19
C PRO A 72 21.13 -7.33 1.11
N ILE A 73 20.45 -7.28 2.26
CA ILE A 73 21.05 -7.57 3.57
C ILE A 73 21.54 -9.05 3.68
N ALA A 74 20.93 -9.98 2.93
CA ALA A 74 21.40 -11.35 2.86
C ALA A 74 22.77 -11.45 2.16
N ARG A 75 23.02 -10.58 1.16
CA ARG A 75 24.32 -10.50 0.47
C ARG A 75 25.44 -10.07 1.41
N LEU A 76 25.14 -9.18 2.38
CA LEU A 76 26.11 -8.80 3.41
C LEU A 76 26.49 -9.98 4.28
N ALA A 77 25.53 -10.82 4.68
CA ALA A 77 25.78 -12.05 5.42
C ALA A 77 26.67 -13.03 4.62
N ASP A 78 26.39 -13.18 3.31
CA ASP A 78 27.20 -14.02 2.42
C ASP A 78 28.65 -13.50 2.30
N GLN A 79 28.85 -12.18 2.18
CA GLN A 79 30.19 -11.55 2.12
C GLN A 79 30.99 -11.79 3.42
N VAL A 80 30.34 -11.58 4.57
CA VAL A 80 31.00 -11.81 5.87
C VAL A 80 31.37 -13.27 6.04
N SER A 81 30.50 -14.19 5.65
CA SER A 81 30.82 -15.63 5.67
C SER A 81 31.99 -15.99 4.77
N GLY A 82 32.08 -15.34 3.60
CA GLY A 82 33.17 -15.53 2.64
C GLY A 82 34.55 -15.19 3.17
N VAL A 83 34.64 -14.27 4.15
CA VAL A 83 35.90 -13.93 4.85
C VAL A 83 36.07 -14.78 6.11
N PHE A 84 35.00 -14.98 6.87
CA PHE A 84 34.99 -15.67 8.14
C PHE A 84 35.44 -17.14 8.02
N VAL A 85 34.84 -17.88 7.08
CA VAL A 85 35.14 -19.34 6.94
C VAL A 85 36.62 -19.63 6.60
N PRO A 86 37.25 -18.97 5.60
CA PRO A 86 38.69 -19.16 5.35
C PRO A 86 39.57 -18.81 6.56
N THR A 87 39.24 -17.72 7.28
CA THR A 87 39.95 -17.29 8.49
C THR A 87 39.92 -18.38 9.56
N ILE A 88 38.77 -19.00 9.77
CA ILE A 88 38.62 -20.06 10.75
C ILE A 88 39.39 -21.34 10.36
N ILE A 89 39.42 -21.68 9.07
CA ILE A 89 40.19 -22.82 8.59
C ILE A 89 41.67 -22.61 8.94
N VAL A 90 42.20 -21.41 8.74
CA VAL A 90 43.57 -21.06 9.11
C VAL A 90 43.78 -21.21 10.63
N ILE A 91 42.87 -20.69 11.45
CA ILE A 91 42.92 -20.78 12.90
C ILE A 91 42.88 -22.26 13.35
N ALA A 92 42.04 -23.10 12.74
CA ALA A 92 41.96 -24.53 13.04
C ALA A 92 43.28 -25.23 12.74
N ILE A 93 43.89 -24.96 11.58
CA ILE A 93 45.19 -25.52 11.20
C ILE A 93 46.28 -25.06 12.17
N LEU A 94 46.33 -23.80 12.51
CA LEU A 94 47.29 -23.26 13.49
C LEU A 94 47.09 -23.86 14.87
N THR A 95 45.86 -24.08 15.32
CA THR A 95 45.54 -24.75 16.57
C THR A 95 46.06 -26.18 16.54
N PHE A 96 45.81 -26.92 15.48
CA PHE A 96 46.29 -28.31 15.32
C PHE A 96 47.80 -28.38 15.37
N LEU A 97 48.49 -27.57 14.59
CA LEU A 97 49.97 -27.55 14.55
C LEU A 97 50.57 -27.16 15.90
N SER A 98 49.94 -26.18 16.60
CA SER A 98 50.39 -25.76 17.93
C SER A 98 50.37 -26.88 18.94
N TYR A 99 49.30 -27.72 18.95
CA TYR A 99 49.19 -28.85 19.84
C TYR A 99 50.24 -29.93 19.55
N LEU A 100 50.52 -30.18 18.26
CA LEU A 100 51.61 -31.14 17.87
C LEU A 100 52.99 -30.64 18.28
N LEU A 101 53.26 -29.35 18.05
CA LEU A 101 54.56 -28.72 18.40
C LEU A 101 54.79 -28.69 19.92
N LEU A 102 53.74 -28.57 20.70
CA LEU A 102 53.78 -28.60 22.17
C LEU A 102 53.85 -30.01 22.75
N GLY A 103 53.88 -31.05 21.90
CA GLY A 103 54.02 -32.47 22.32
C GLY A 103 52.74 -33.10 22.85
N TYR A 104 51.58 -32.51 22.59
CA TYR A 104 50.30 -33.12 22.97
C TYR A 104 49.96 -34.34 22.08
N PRO A 105 49.20 -35.32 22.60
CA PRO A 105 48.76 -36.46 21.80
C PRO A 105 47.98 -36.08 20.55
N PHE A 106 48.19 -36.80 19.44
CA PHE A 106 47.54 -36.57 18.15
C PHE A 106 46.00 -36.51 18.24
N ASN A 107 45.40 -37.42 19.04
CA ASN A 107 43.96 -37.46 19.26
C ASN A 107 43.44 -36.17 19.91
N LEU A 108 44.19 -35.52 20.77
CA LEU A 108 43.79 -34.23 21.37
C LEU A 108 43.91 -33.08 20.34
N ALA A 109 44.99 -33.08 19.55
CA ALA A 109 45.20 -32.09 18.50
C ALA A 109 44.05 -32.12 17.46
N ILE A 110 43.69 -33.34 17.00
CA ILE A 110 42.60 -33.51 16.03
C ILE A 110 41.24 -33.17 16.64
N THR A 111 41.02 -33.42 17.94
CA THR A 111 39.76 -33.05 18.62
C THR A 111 39.60 -31.54 18.65
N HIS A 112 40.59 -30.75 19.01
CA HIS A 112 40.52 -29.30 18.99
C HIS A 112 40.38 -28.73 17.58
N PHE A 113 41.10 -29.30 16.59
CA PHE A 113 40.95 -28.95 15.18
C PHE A 113 39.50 -29.10 14.72
N VAL A 114 38.90 -30.25 14.92
CA VAL A 114 37.49 -30.52 14.54
C VAL A 114 36.55 -29.65 15.34
N THR A 115 36.78 -29.43 16.63
CA THR A 115 35.95 -28.59 17.49
C THR A 115 35.91 -27.15 16.99
N VAL A 116 37.08 -26.58 16.61
CA VAL A 116 37.19 -25.25 16.01
C VAL A 116 36.39 -25.14 14.72
N LEU A 117 36.52 -26.14 13.82
CA LEU A 117 35.76 -26.15 12.57
C LEU A 117 34.23 -26.25 12.80
N VAL A 118 33.79 -27.05 13.77
CA VAL A 118 32.37 -27.21 14.10
C VAL A 118 31.82 -25.92 14.69
N VAL A 119 32.50 -25.29 15.67
CA VAL A 119 32.06 -24.02 16.30
C VAL A 119 31.97 -22.88 15.29
N ALA A 120 32.82 -22.92 14.28
CA ALA A 120 32.90 -21.90 13.27
C ALA A 120 31.79 -21.95 12.20
N CYS A 121 30.95 -22.97 12.19
CA CYS A 121 29.86 -23.06 11.24
C CYS A 121 28.88 -21.88 11.43
N PRO A 122 28.70 -20.99 10.46
CA PRO A 122 27.74 -19.88 10.56
C PRO A 122 26.32 -20.34 10.22
N CYS A 123 25.90 -21.54 10.74
CA CYS A 123 24.62 -22.16 10.38
C CYS A 123 23.40 -21.27 10.66
N ALA A 124 23.42 -20.55 11.80
CA ALA A 124 22.38 -19.63 12.18
C ALA A 124 22.31 -18.40 11.25
N LEU A 125 23.43 -18.02 10.62
CA LEU A 125 23.53 -16.85 9.73
C LEU A 125 22.67 -17.04 8.47
N GLY A 126 22.69 -18.24 7.89
CA GLY A 126 21.91 -18.58 6.70
C GLY A 126 20.40 -18.50 6.93
N LEU A 127 19.94 -18.66 8.19
CA LEU A 127 18.53 -18.58 8.58
C LEU A 127 18.11 -17.18 9.06
N ALA A 128 19.06 -16.36 9.50
CA ALA A 128 18.80 -15.09 10.18
C ALA A 128 17.95 -14.12 9.35
N THR A 129 18.25 -13.96 8.08
CA THR A 129 17.55 -13.03 7.17
C THR A 129 16.29 -13.66 6.57
N PRO A 130 16.34 -14.85 5.92
CA PRO A 130 15.16 -15.42 5.27
C PRO A 130 14.00 -15.61 6.23
N LEU A 131 14.25 -16.11 7.43
CA LEU A 131 13.17 -16.35 8.39
C LEU A 131 12.48 -15.07 8.86
N ALA A 132 13.25 -14.01 9.13
CA ALA A 132 12.67 -12.72 9.52
C ALA A 132 11.84 -12.12 8.38
N ILE A 133 12.30 -12.24 7.13
CA ILE A 133 11.57 -11.77 5.95
C ILE A 133 10.26 -12.56 5.79
N VAL A 134 10.29 -13.89 5.77
CA VAL A 134 9.08 -14.72 5.62
C VAL A 134 8.04 -14.43 6.70
N VAL A 135 8.48 -14.28 7.96
CA VAL A 135 7.56 -13.94 9.06
C VAL A 135 6.95 -12.55 8.84
N SER A 136 7.73 -11.59 8.34
CA SER A 136 7.26 -10.22 8.11
C SER A 136 6.35 -10.13 6.89
N GLU A 137 6.63 -10.86 5.81
CA GLU A 137 5.74 -10.97 4.65
C GLU A 137 4.40 -11.60 5.04
N GLY A 138 4.43 -12.66 5.85
CA GLY A 138 3.21 -13.25 6.40
C GLY A 138 2.43 -12.28 7.30
N LEU A 139 3.13 -11.42 8.06
CA LEU A 139 2.49 -10.37 8.87
C LEU A 139 1.89 -9.28 7.98
N CYS A 140 2.57 -8.85 6.92
CA CYS A 140 2.05 -7.91 5.93
C CYS A 140 0.79 -8.48 5.28
N ALA A 141 0.84 -9.69 4.74
CA ALA A 141 -0.30 -10.33 4.08
C ALA A 141 -1.51 -10.45 5.02
N LYS A 142 -1.28 -10.84 6.29
CA LYS A 142 -2.36 -10.92 7.30
C LYS A 142 -3.03 -9.57 7.58
N ASN A 143 -2.35 -8.46 7.33
CA ASN A 143 -2.87 -7.11 7.49
C ASN A 143 -3.26 -6.46 6.15
N GLY A 144 -3.54 -7.26 5.13
CA GLY A 144 -3.98 -6.78 3.81
C GLY A 144 -2.91 -6.03 3.01
N ILE A 145 -1.63 -6.20 3.34
CA ILE A 145 -0.50 -5.57 2.65
C ILE A 145 0.22 -6.62 1.83
N LEU A 146 0.08 -6.59 0.52
CA LEU A 146 0.79 -7.49 -0.39
C LEU A 146 2.09 -6.85 -0.86
N VAL A 147 3.19 -7.51 -0.60
CA VAL A 147 4.54 -7.06 -0.94
C VAL A 147 5.09 -7.96 -2.05
N LYS A 148 5.50 -7.40 -3.18
CA LYS A 148 5.96 -8.18 -4.34
C LYS A 148 7.43 -8.62 -4.25
N SER A 149 8.22 -8.04 -3.35
CA SER A 149 9.64 -8.37 -3.19
C SER A 149 10.11 -8.13 -1.76
N SER A 150 10.94 -9.03 -1.24
CA SER A 150 11.61 -8.89 0.06
C SER A 150 12.42 -7.59 0.19
N THR A 151 12.93 -7.06 -0.93
CA THR A 151 13.66 -5.79 -1.01
C THR A 151 12.83 -4.61 -0.52
N ILE A 152 11.50 -4.68 -0.66
CA ILE A 152 10.59 -3.63 -0.21
C ILE A 152 10.58 -3.55 1.30
N LEU A 153 10.51 -4.70 2.00
CA LEU A 153 10.59 -4.76 3.46
C LEU A 153 11.94 -4.27 3.99
N GLU A 154 13.01 -4.42 3.20
CA GLU A 154 14.31 -3.88 3.57
C GLU A 154 14.38 -2.36 3.40
N ASN A 155 13.66 -1.79 2.44
CA ASN A 155 13.81 -0.38 2.06
C ASN A 155 12.68 0.52 2.57
N ALA A 156 11.50 -0.01 2.93
CA ALA A 156 10.36 0.82 3.33
C ALA A 156 10.66 1.71 4.53
N HIS A 157 11.45 1.26 5.50
CA HIS A 157 11.86 2.09 6.64
C HIS A 157 12.84 3.22 6.28
N LYS A 158 13.48 3.15 5.10
CA LYS A 158 14.44 4.17 4.62
C LYS A 158 13.76 5.30 3.87
N ILE A 159 12.47 5.18 3.58
CA ILE A 159 11.71 6.21 2.88
C ILE A 159 11.70 7.50 3.71
N ASP A 160 12.01 8.61 3.05
CA ASP A 160 12.03 9.95 3.61
C ASP A 160 10.92 10.85 3.04
N THR A 161 10.45 10.56 1.82
CA THR A 161 9.49 11.37 1.08
C THR A 161 8.29 10.51 0.64
N PHE A 162 7.10 10.91 1.06
CA PHE A 162 5.84 10.27 0.72
C PHE A 162 5.07 11.17 -0.24
N VAL A 163 4.78 10.66 -1.43
CA VAL A 163 4.02 11.36 -2.47
C VAL A 163 2.66 10.69 -2.60
N PHE A 164 1.61 11.43 -2.31
CA PHE A 164 0.23 10.94 -2.40
C PHE A 164 -0.45 11.55 -3.62
N ASP A 165 -1.06 10.71 -4.46
CA ASP A 165 -2.08 11.21 -5.35
C ASP A 165 -3.28 11.72 -4.54
N LYS A 166 -4.03 12.66 -5.08
CA LYS A 166 -5.23 13.19 -4.41
C LYS A 166 -6.41 12.24 -4.58
N THR A 167 -6.83 12.05 -5.84
CA THR A 167 -8.11 11.42 -6.20
C THR A 167 -8.05 9.90 -6.04
N GLY A 168 -9.00 9.32 -5.30
CA GLY A 168 -9.01 7.88 -5.05
C GLY A 168 -7.94 7.41 -4.04
N THR A 169 -7.03 8.29 -3.60
CA THR A 169 -5.95 8.00 -2.65
C THR A 169 -6.15 8.75 -1.34
N LEU A 170 -5.90 10.06 -1.28
CA LEU A 170 -6.22 10.87 -0.09
C LEU A 170 -7.73 11.08 0.09
N THR A 171 -8.46 10.93 -1.00
CA THR A 171 -9.92 11.01 -1.08
C THR A 171 -10.48 9.65 -1.55
N TYR A 172 -11.79 9.46 -1.38
CA TYR A 172 -12.44 8.22 -1.83
C TYR A 172 -12.57 8.10 -3.35
N GLY A 173 -12.36 9.20 -4.12
CA GLY A 173 -12.67 9.25 -5.55
C GLY A 173 -14.18 9.29 -5.83
N ASP A 174 -14.98 9.54 -4.79
CA ASP A 174 -16.42 9.60 -4.84
C ASP A 174 -16.90 11.04 -4.65
N LEU A 175 -17.32 11.65 -5.75
CA LEU A 175 -17.81 13.02 -5.76
C LEU A 175 -19.18 13.08 -5.07
N LYS A 176 -19.37 14.03 -4.16
CA LYS A 176 -20.68 14.32 -3.54
C LYS A 176 -21.03 15.78 -3.65
N ILE A 177 -22.33 16.03 -3.66
CA ILE A 177 -22.86 17.40 -3.60
C ILE A 177 -22.51 17.95 -2.21
N PHE A 178 -21.70 19.01 -2.20
CA PHE A 178 -21.35 19.73 -0.98
C PHE A 178 -22.39 20.80 -0.65
N LYS A 179 -22.74 21.62 -1.66
CA LYS A 179 -23.71 22.73 -1.51
C LYS A 179 -24.36 23.03 -2.85
N MET A 180 -25.60 23.43 -2.82
CA MET A 180 -26.36 23.84 -3.99
C MET A 180 -27.00 25.21 -3.73
N PHE A 181 -26.81 26.12 -4.67
CA PHE A 181 -27.52 27.38 -4.76
C PHE A 181 -28.60 27.23 -5.83
N ASN A 182 -29.87 27.49 -5.45
CA ASN A 182 -31.04 27.36 -6.31
C ASN A 182 -31.66 28.72 -6.55
N TYR A 183 -31.74 29.15 -7.79
CA TYR A 183 -32.22 30.44 -8.21
C TYR A 183 -33.66 30.41 -8.74
N THR A 184 -34.38 29.31 -8.49
CA THR A 184 -35.75 29.11 -8.93
C THR A 184 -36.69 28.89 -7.75
N LYS A 185 -38.00 28.90 -8.04
CA LYS A 185 -39.05 28.54 -7.08
C LYS A 185 -39.22 26.99 -6.94
N ASN A 186 -38.50 26.20 -7.75
CA ASN A 186 -38.58 24.74 -7.67
C ASN A 186 -37.78 24.24 -6.45
N THR A 187 -38.16 23.06 -5.93
CA THR A 187 -37.38 22.40 -4.88
C THR A 187 -36.05 21.91 -5.42
N ASN A 188 -35.03 21.82 -4.56
CA ASN A 188 -33.73 21.27 -4.93
C ASN A 188 -33.85 19.85 -5.49
N GLU A 189 -34.70 19.01 -4.88
CA GLU A 189 -34.97 17.67 -5.34
C GLU A 189 -35.47 17.60 -6.78
N LYS A 190 -36.36 18.53 -7.17
CA LYS A 190 -36.88 18.57 -8.54
C LYS A 190 -35.79 18.94 -9.55
N ILE A 191 -34.91 19.88 -9.19
CA ILE A 191 -33.79 20.27 -10.05
C ILE A 191 -32.80 19.08 -10.16
N LEU A 192 -32.42 18.49 -9.05
CA LEU A 192 -31.50 17.33 -9.03
C LEU A 192 -32.07 16.14 -9.81
N SER A 193 -33.37 15.91 -9.71
CA SER A 193 -34.07 14.87 -10.49
C SER A 193 -34.03 15.15 -12.00
N ASN A 194 -34.21 16.39 -12.42
CA ASN A 194 -34.07 16.77 -13.83
C ASN A 194 -32.64 16.61 -14.34
N ILE A 195 -31.64 16.96 -13.53
CA ILE A 195 -30.25 16.75 -13.84
C ILE A 195 -29.95 15.25 -13.98
N ALA A 196 -30.44 14.43 -13.05
CA ALA A 196 -30.24 12.98 -13.07
C ALA A 196 -30.80 12.34 -14.35
N LEU A 197 -31.95 12.82 -14.84
CA LEU A 197 -32.52 12.35 -16.10
C LEU A 197 -31.65 12.69 -17.31
N ILE A 198 -31.07 13.89 -17.34
CA ILE A 198 -30.24 14.36 -18.45
C ILE A 198 -28.86 13.66 -18.40
N GLU A 199 -28.25 13.59 -17.24
CA GLU A 199 -26.94 12.94 -17.03
C GLU A 199 -26.98 11.40 -17.09
N LYS A 200 -28.17 10.79 -17.20
CA LYS A 200 -28.36 9.33 -17.19
C LYS A 200 -27.49 8.59 -18.22
N ASN A 201 -27.33 9.17 -19.38
CA ASN A 201 -26.59 8.59 -20.50
C ASN A 201 -25.10 9.01 -20.51
N SER A 202 -24.68 9.90 -19.62
CA SER A 202 -23.28 10.34 -19.51
C SER A 202 -22.43 9.29 -18.79
N THR A 203 -21.24 9.07 -19.32
CA THR A 203 -20.21 8.22 -18.69
C THR A 203 -19.31 9.00 -17.76
N HIS A 204 -19.47 10.30 -17.65
CA HIS A 204 -18.64 11.18 -16.85
C HIS A 204 -18.79 10.90 -15.33
N PRO A 205 -17.72 10.94 -14.52
CA PRO A 205 -17.81 10.73 -13.06
C PRO A 205 -18.82 11.61 -12.35
N ILE A 206 -19.02 12.85 -12.82
CA ILE A 206 -20.01 13.79 -12.29
C ILE A 206 -21.44 13.25 -12.42
N ALA A 207 -21.77 12.52 -13.46
CA ALA A 207 -23.10 11.93 -13.65
C ALA A 207 -23.48 10.97 -12.52
N LYS A 208 -22.49 10.25 -11.96
CA LYS A 208 -22.72 9.34 -10.84
C LYS A 208 -23.27 10.04 -9.60
N VAL A 209 -22.89 11.32 -9.38
CA VAL A 209 -23.34 12.13 -8.24
C VAL A 209 -24.85 12.29 -8.25
N PHE A 210 -25.45 12.38 -9.43
CA PHE A 210 -26.87 12.62 -9.59
C PHE A 210 -27.71 11.34 -9.68
N LYS A 211 -27.10 10.19 -9.82
CA LYS A 211 -27.79 8.89 -9.97
C LYS A 211 -28.76 8.60 -8.81
N ALA A 212 -28.40 9.01 -7.58
CA ALA A 212 -29.25 8.82 -6.40
C ALA A 212 -30.57 9.61 -6.47
N TYR A 213 -30.66 10.65 -7.34
CA TYR A 213 -31.80 11.53 -7.51
C TYR A 213 -32.66 11.15 -8.72
N GLU A 214 -32.39 10.02 -9.37
CA GLU A 214 -33.16 9.55 -10.54
C GLU A 214 -34.62 9.26 -10.13
N PRO A 215 -35.61 9.90 -10.80
CA PRO A 215 -37.00 9.73 -10.43
C PRO A 215 -37.52 8.37 -10.88
N LYS A 216 -38.49 7.82 -10.14
CA LYS A 216 -39.13 6.54 -10.47
C LYS A 216 -39.90 6.62 -11.80
N ASN A 217 -40.45 7.78 -12.14
CA ASN A 217 -41.17 8.00 -13.40
C ASN A 217 -40.18 8.38 -14.50
N LYS A 218 -40.09 7.57 -15.54
CA LYS A 218 -39.22 7.81 -16.70
C LYS A 218 -39.81 8.91 -17.57
N VAL A 219 -39.17 10.07 -17.57
CA VAL A 219 -39.43 11.14 -18.55
C VAL A 219 -38.33 11.03 -19.62
N ALA A 220 -38.73 11.06 -20.89
CA ALA A 220 -37.77 10.96 -22.00
C ALA A 220 -37.02 12.28 -22.15
N VAL A 221 -35.69 12.16 -22.28
CA VAL A 221 -34.79 13.25 -22.70
C VAL A 221 -34.59 13.13 -24.19
N THR A 222 -34.83 14.17 -24.95
CA THR A 222 -34.56 14.26 -26.38
C THR A 222 -33.37 15.19 -26.64
N ASP A 223 -32.80 15.09 -27.85
CA ASP A 223 -31.65 15.93 -28.28
C ASP A 223 -30.50 15.95 -27.29
N TYR A 224 -30.20 14.77 -26.69
CA TYR A 224 -29.04 14.61 -25.79
C TYR A 224 -27.75 14.68 -26.59
N ILE A 225 -26.85 15.56 -26.15
CA ILE A 225 -25.51 15.73 -26.76
C ILE A 225 -24.50 15.86 -25.60
N GLU A 226 -23.49 15.04 -25.62
CA GLU A 226 -22.33 15.20 -24.76
C GLU A 226 -21.34 16.17 -25.41
N LEU A 227 -20.95 17.22 -24.69
CA LEU A 227 -20.07 18.28 -25.17
C LEU A 227 -18.69 18.09 -24.50
N PRO A 228 -17.70 17.52 -25.22
CA PRO A 228 -16.40 17.19 -24.62
C PRO A 228 -15.72 18.37 -23.94
N GLY A 229 -15.38 18.23 -22.67
CA GLY A 229 -14.73 19.26 -21.86
C GLY A 229 -15.61 20.43 -21.42
N LEU A 230 -16.90 20.43 -21.75
CA LEU A 230 -17.88 21.45 -21.38
C LEU A 230 -18.97 20.91 -20.46
N GLY A 231 -19.58 19.78 -20.82
CA GLY A 231 -20.71 19.19 -20.10
C GLY A 231 -21.69 18.48 -21.02
N VAL A 232 -22.99 18.53 -20.69
CA VAL A 232 -24.05 17.89 -21.46
C VAL A 232 -25.18 18.87 -21.80
N LYS A 233 -25.82 18.64 -22.93
CA LYS A 233 -27.01 19.33 -23.40
C LYS A 233 -28.14 18.34 -23.60
N GLY A 234 -29.38 18.72 -23.25
CA GLY A 234 -30.55 17.86 -23.50
C GLY A 234 -31.84 18.63 -23.38
N LEU A 235 -32.86 18.15 -24.07
CA LEU A 235 -34.25 18.67 -23.99
C LEU A 235 -35.06 17.82 -23.02
N LEU A 236 -35.61 18.45 -21.99
CA LEU A 236 -36.51 17.81 -21.03
C LEU A 236 -37.80 18.66 -20.91
N ASN A 237 -38.94 18.04 -21.20
CA ASN A 237 -40.26 18.73 -21.21
C ASN A 237 -40.26 20.04 -22.04
N ASN A 238 -39.74 19.97 -23.28
CA ASN A 238 -39.62 21.11 -24.20
C ASN A 238 -38.75 22.28 -23.70
N SER A 239 -38.00 22.11 -22.61
CA SER A 239 -37.02 23.09 -22.13
C SER A 239 -35.60 22.54 -22.39
N MET A 240 -34.73 23.47 -22.85
CA MET A 240 -33.33 23.14 -23.09
C MET A 240 -32.55 23.26 -21.79
N TYR A 241 -31.83 22.20 -21.45
CA TYR A 241 -30.91 22.18 -20.32
C TYR A 241 -29.46 22.07 -20.80
N LEU A 242 -28.56 22.84 -20.15
CA LEU A 242 -27.12 22.69 -20.26
C LEU A 242 -26.59 22.47 -18.85
N ILE A 243 -25.80 21.43 -18.69
CA ILE A 243 -25.19 21.05 -17.39
C ILE A 243 -23.71 20.90 -17.63
N GLY A 244 -22.87 21.64 -16.93
CA GLY A 244 -21.43 21.57 -17.16
C GLY A 244 -20.62 22.60 -16.36
N ASN A 245 -19.37 22.80 -16.78
CA ASN A 245 -18.46 23.76 -16.15
C ASN A 245 -18.64 25.21 -16.67
N ALA A 246 -17.87 26.17 -16.13
CA ALA A 246 -17.95 27.59 -16.52
C ALA A 246 -17.72 27.85 -18.02
N LYS A 247 -17.04 26.94 -18.76
CA LYS A 247 -16.83 27.13 -20.20
C LYS A 247 -18.13 26.98 -20.99
N ILE A 248 -19.10 26.19 -20.48
CA ILE A 248 -20.39 26.00 -21.15
C ILE A 248 -21.19 27.32 -21.20
N LEU A 249 -21.03 28.19 -20.17
CA LEU A 249 -21.68 29.50 -20.17
C LEU A 249 -21.14 30.41 -21.28
N LYS A 250 -19.83 30.37 -21.51
CA LYS A 250 -19.16 31.15 -22.57
C LYS A 250 -19.54 30.64 -23.94
N GLU A 251 -19.56 29.32 -24.15
CA GLU A 251 -19.89 28.72 -25.44
C GLU A 251 -21.33 29.03 -25.89
N PHE A 252 -22.26 29.02 -24.94
CA PHE A 252 -23.67 29.27 -25.24
C PHE A 252 -24.13 30.73 -24.94
N ASN A 253 -23.18 31.65 -24.67
CA ASN A 253 -23.44 33.04 -24.37
C ASN A 253 -24.48 33.24 -23.23
N VAL A 254 -24.39 32.41 -22.18
CA VAL A 254 -25.28 32.49 -21.02
C VAL A 254 -24.71 33.49 -20.02
N PRO A 255 -25.47 34.55 -19.62
CA PRO A 255 -24.98 35.51 -18.63
C PRO A 255 -24.85 34.84 -17.24
N ASN A 256 -23.72 35.12 -16.58
CA ASN A 256 -23.48 34.67 -15.21
C ASN A 256 -23.58 35.86 -14.24
N HIS A 257 -24.61 35.86 -13.39
CA HIS A 257 -24.84 36.88 -12.37
C HIS A 257 -24.52 36.42 -10.94
N TYR A 258 -23.95 35.24 -10.75
CA TYR A 258 -23.82 34.56 -9.46
C TYR A 258 -22.35 34.38 -9.02
N GLN A 259 -21.52 35.38 -9.30
CA GLN A 259 -20.06 35.32 -8.99
C GLN A 259 -19.77 35.24 -7.50
N GLU A 260 -20.61 35.75 -6.63
CA GLU A 260 -20.44 35.63 -5.17
C GLU A 260 -20.60 34.19 -4.71
N ASP A 261 -21.66 33.50 -5.16
CA ASP A 261 -21.91 32.10 -4.84
C ASP A 261 -20.82 31.17 -5.44
N GLU A 262 -20.36 31.50 -6.64
CA GLU A 262 -19.23 30.85 -7.30
C GLU A 262 -17.95 30.96 -6.47
N ASN A 263 -17.65 32.15 -5.96
CA ASN A 263 -16.49 32.38 -5.09
C ASN A 263 -16.60 31.62 -3.76
N ILE A 264 -17.81 31.49 -3.20
CA ILE A 264 -18.02 30.65 -1.99
C ILE A 264 -17.67 29.21 -2.28
N LEU A 265 -18.20 28.63 -3.36
CA LEU A 265 -17.91 27.23 -3.73
C LEU A 265 -16.45 26.99 -4.07
N THR A 266 -15.81 27.96 -4.75
CA THR A 266 -14.37 27.87 -5.09
C THR A 266 -13.49 27.90 -3.84
N LYS A 267 -13.79 28.78 -2.85
CA LYS A 267 -13.08 28.84 -1.58
C LYS A 267 -13.20 27.55 -0.77
N GLU A 268 -14.30 26.81 -0.93
CA GLU A 268 -14.52 25.51 -0.31
C GLU A 268 -13.85 24.34 -1.08
N GLY A 269 -13.15 24.64 -2.17
CA GLY A 269 -12.48 23.62 -2.99
C GLY A 269 -13.42 22.75 -3.82
N CYS A 270 -14.63 23.24 -4.10
CA CYS A 270 -15.61 22.52 -4.92
C CYS A 270 -15.32 22.68 -6.42
N SER A 271 -15.58 21.62 -7.18
CA SER A 271 -15.82 21.73 -8.61
C SER A 271 -17.24 22.23 -8.82
N ILE A 272 -17.41 23.29 -9.62
CA ILE A 272 -18.70 23.94 -9.81
C ILE A 272 -19.38 23.40 -11.05
N ILE A 273 -20.63 22.94 -10.89
CA ILE A 273 -21.52 22.53 -11.97
C ILE A 273 -22.58 23.62 -12.14
N TYR A 274 -22.64 24.21 -13.33
CA TYR A 274 -23.63 25.15 -13.74
C TYR A 274 -24.83 24.43 -14.35
N VAL A 275 -26.02 24.73 -13.88
CA VAL A 275 -27.27 24.21 -14.40
C VAL A 275 -28.00 25.34 -15.08
N VAL A 276 -28.12 25.27 -16.40
CA VAL A 276 -28.79 26.26 -17.22
C VAL A 276 -30.08 25.67 -17.76
N LYS A 277 -31.15 26.47 -17.74
CA LYS A 277 -32.42 26.17 -18.37
C LYS A 277 -32.85 27.34 -19.22
N ASP A 278 -33.17 27.09 -20.48
CA ASP A 278 -33.68 28.12 -21.43
C ASP A 278 -32.85 29.41 -21.38
N ASN A 279 -31.52 29.26 -21.51
CA ASN A 279 -30.52 30.34 -21.51
C ASN A 279 -30.39 31.12 -20.19
N LYS A 280 -30.85 30.56 -19.05
CA LYS A 280 -30.71 31.18 -17.72
C LYS A 280 -30.07 30.19 -16.75
N VAL A 281 -29.09 30.63 -15.97
CA VAL A 281 -28.55 29.84 -14.87
C VAL A 281 -29.64 29.69 -13.81
N ILE A 282 -30.02 28.44 -13.52
CA ILE A 282 -31.06 28.09 -12.54
C ILE A 282 -30.50 27.54 -11.24
N ALA A 283 -29.27 27.00 -11.28
CA ALA A 283 -28.58 26.54 -10.06
C ALA A 283 -27.08 26.49 -10.27
N LEU A 284 -26.33 26.65 -9.17
CA LEU A 284 -24.93 26.29 -9.03
C LEU A 284 -24.79 25.11 -8.02
N ILE A 285 -24.08 24.10 -8.41
CA ILE A 285 -23.85 22.91 -7.56
C ILE A 285 -22.36 22.73 -7.35
N GLY A 286 -21.93 22.87 -6.10
CA GLY A 286 -20.57 22.54 -5.70
C GLY A 286 -20.46 21.05 -5.39
N VAL A 287 -19.60 20.35 -6.13
CA VAL A 287 -19.26 18.97 -5.86
C VAL A 287 -17.81 18.88 -5.40
N LYS A 288 -17.54 18.04 -4.44
CA LYS A 288 -16.16 17.75 -4.00
C LYS A 288 -15.99 16.29 -3.68
N ASP A 289 -14.76 15.87 -3.82
CA ASP A 289 -14.34 14.54 -3.42
C ASP A 289 -14.13 14.50 -1.91
N ILE A 290 -14.59 13.43 -1.28
CA ILE A 290 -14.53 13.29 0.18
C ILE A 290 -13.14 12.81 0.59
N ILE A 291 -12.51 13.56 1.50
CA ILE A 291 -11.27 13.15 2.15
C ILE A 291 -11.53 11.88 2.96
N ARG A 292 -10.64 10.90 2.84
CA ARG A 292 -10.72 9.67 3.65
C ARG A 292 -10.55 10.00 5.11
N SER A 293 -11.30 9.32 5.97
CA SER A 293 -11.28 9.54 7.43
C SER A 293 -9.90 9.34 8.05
N GLU A 294 -9.13 8.41 7.52
CA GLU A 294 -7.78 8.07 7.96
C GLU A 294 -6.69 9.02 7.44
N SER A 295 -6.94 9.75 6.34
CA SER A 295 -5.92 10.62 5.71
C SER A 295 -5.30 11.64 6.68
N PRO A 296 -6.07 12.41 7.48
CA PRO A 296 -5.48 13.38 8.41
C PRO A 296 -4.54 12.74 9.41
N TYR A 297 -4.92 11.56 9.94
CA TYR A 297 -4.12 10.82 10.91
C TYR A 297 -2.81 10.30 10.29
N VAL A 298 -2.87 9.72 9.10
CA VAL A 298 -1.69 9.18 8.39
C VAL A 298 -0.70 10.31 8.08
N ILE A 299 -1.17 11.43 7.54
CA ILE A 299 -0.33 12.60 7.22
C ILE A 299 0.33 13.18 8.47
N ASP A 300 -0.44 13.41 9.54
CA ASP A 300 0.07 13.93 10.80
C ASP A 300 1.13 12.99 11.41
N THR A 301 0.90 11.68 11.36
CA THR A 301 1.85 10.68 11.86
C THR A 301 3.15 10.69 11.06
N LEU A 302 3.09 10.71 9.72
CA LEU A 302 4.28 10.79 8.86
C LEU A 302 5.09 12.06 9.14
N LYS A 303 4.42 13.22 9.29
CA LYS A 303 5.08 14.49 9.64
C LYS A 303 5.74 14.43 11.02
N LYS A 304 5.09 13.84 12.03
CA LYS A 304 5.69 13.62 13.37
C LYS A 304 6.91 12.70 13.32
N MET A 305 6.96 11.77 12.36
CA MET A 305 8.13 10.93 12.10
C MET A 305 9.24 11.67 11.33
N GLY A 306 9.10 12.98 11.05
CA GLY A 306 10.06 13.78 10.30
C GLY A 306 10.09 13.45 8.80
N LYS A 307 9.02 12.87 8.25
CA LYS A 307 8.92 12.54 6.82
C LYS A 307 8.36 13.71 6.03
N GLU A 308 8.88 13.88 4.82
CA GLU A 308 8.33 14.83 3.87
C GLU A 308 7.07 14.24 3.23
N VAL A 309 6.00 15.04 3.18
CA VAL A 309 4.74 14.65 2.56
C VAL A 309 4.40 15.62 1.44
N ILE A 310 4.14 15.09 0.25
CA ILE A 310 3.80 15.85 -0.96
C ILE A 310 2.48 15.34 -1.50
N MET A 311 1.57 16.26 -1.83
CA MET A 311 0.35 15.93 -2.57
C MET A 311 0.56 16.23 -4.06
N LEU A 312 0.21 15.27 -4.91
CA LEU A 312 0.27 15.36 -6.36
C LEU A 312 -1.15 15.29 -6.93
N THR A 313 -1.52 16.24 -7.79
CA THR A 313 -2.87 16.26 -8.37
C THR A 313 -2.93 16.94 -9.73
N GLY A 314 -3.88 16.48 -10.57
CA GLY A 314 -4.25 17.15 -11.81
C GLY A 314 -5.19 18.36 -11.63
N ASP A 315 -5.70 18.58 -10.43
CA ASP A 315 -6.58 19.71 -10.13
C ASP A 315 -5.84 21.05 -10.25
N ASN A 316 -6.63 22.11 -10.33
CA ASN A 316 -6.10 23.48 -10.28
C ASN A 316 -5.52 23.79 -8.88
N GLU A 317 -4.67 24.80 -8.85
CA GLU A 317 -3.89 25.16 -7.66
C GLU A 317 -4.79 25.56 -6.47
N SER A 318 -5.90 26.26 -6.72
CA SER A 318 -6.81 26.70 -5.66
C SER A 318 -7.50 25.53 -4.96
N THR A 319 -8.05 24.59 -5.72
CA THR A 319 -8.68 23.37 -5.17
C THR A 319 -7.66 22.48 -4.45
N ALA A 320 -6.48 22.34 -5.01
CA ALA A 320 -5.41 21.55 -4.41
C ALA A 320 -4.97 22.12 -3.06
N HIS A 321 -4.79 23.43 -2.96
CA HIS A 321 -4.41 24.08 -1.70
C HIS A 321 -5.48 23.99 -0.61
N VAL A 322 -6.77 24.01 -0.93
CA VAL A 322 -7.84 23.81 0.07
C VAL A 322 -7.72 22.44 0.73
N ILE A 323 -7.55 21.37 -0.08
CA ILE A 323 -7.42 20.02 0.43
C ILE A 323 -6.11 19.84 1.20
N ALA A 324 -5.01 20.33 0.66
CA ALA A 324 -3.71 20.26 1.33
C ALA A 324 -3.71 20.98 2.68
N SER A 325 -4.33 22.15 2.76
CA SER A 325 -4.47 22.91 4.02
C SER A 325 -5.29 22.13 5.05
N SER A 326 -6.40 21.48 4.64
CA SER A 326 -7.21 20.67 5.53
C SER A 326 -6.47 19.44 6.08
N LEU A 327 -5.54 18.89 5.29
CA LEU A 327 -4.68 17.78 5.66
C LEU A 327 -3.34 18.22 6.26
N LYS A 328 -3.08 19.53 6.34
CA LYS A 328 -1.82 20.12 6.79
C LYS A 328 -0.61 19.63 5.97
N ILE A 329 -0.78 19.45 4.67
CA ILE A 329 0.29 19.11 3.74
C ILE A 329 0.93 20.41 3.25
N ASP A 330 2.26 20.54 3.41
CA ASP A 330 2.97 21.78 3.10
C ASP A 330 3.38 21.87 1.61
N LYS A 331 3.59 20.72 0.97
CA LYS A 331 4.06 20.65 -0.42
C LYS A 331 2.98 20.09 -1.34
N VAL A 332 2.60 20.89 -2.32
CA VAL A 332 1.59 20.54 -3.33
C VAL A 332 2.17 20.74 -4.71
N THR A 333 1.92 19.78 -5.60
CA THR A 333 2.19 19.91 -7.03
C THR A 333 0.86 19.73 -7.76
N ALA A 334 0.27 20.87 -8.16
CA ALA A 334 -1.02 20.94 -8.85
C ALA A 334 -0.87 21.00 -10.36
N ASN A 335 -1.98 20.91 -11.11
CA ASN A 335 -2.04 20.98 -12.57
C ASN A 335 -1.14 19.95 -13.29
N VAL A 336 -0.87 18.79 -12.68
CA VAL A 336 0.00 17.76 -13.23
C VAL A 336 -0.81 16.80 -14.09
N MET A 337 -0.52 16.73 -15.37
CA MET A 337 -1.14 15.73 -16.25
C MET A 337 -0.67 14.32 -15.87
N PRO A 338 -1.49 13.27 -16.12
CA PRO A 338 -1.10 11.89 -15.79
C PRO A 338 0.27 11.48 -16.31
N LYS A 339 0.61 11.86 -17.56
CA LYS A 339 1.92 11.60 -18.18
C LYS A 339 3.10 12.30 -17.49
N ASP A 340 2.85 13.42 -16.82
CA ASP A 340 3.89 14.26 -16.22
C ASP A 340 4.14 13.93 -14.74
N LYS A 341 3.26 13.15 -14.10
CA LYS A 341 3.43 12.70 -12.72
C LYS A 341 4.75 11.96 -12.49
N SER A 342 5.15 11.11 -13.44
CA SER A 342 6.42 10.38 -13.40
C SER A 342 7.65 11.31 -13.41
N SER A 343 7.56 12.47 -14.08
CA SER A 343 8.62 13.48 -14.11
C SER A 343 8.88 14.10 -12.74
N VAL A 344 7.81 14.31 -11.94
CA VAL A 344 7.92 14.79 -10.56
C VAL A 344 8.67 13.77 -9.69
N ILE A 345 8.29 12.49 -9.80
CA ILE A 345 8.98 11.40 -9.07
C ILE A 345 10.44 11.32 -9.47
N LYS A 346 10.74 11.38 -10.77
CA LYS A 346 12.12 11.36 -11.30
C LYS A 346 12.96 12.52 -10.76
N LYS A 347 12.39 13.72 -10.65
CA LYS A 347 13.07 14.88 -10.06
C LYS A 347 13.44 14.62 -8.60
N LEU A 348 12.51 14.11 -7.79
CA LEU A 348 12.76 13.79 -6.37
C LEU A 348 13.84 12.72 -6.22
N LEU A 349 13.83 11.68 -7.06
CA LEU A 349 14.87 10.65 -7.05
C LEU A 349 16.25 11.21 -7.42
N ASN A 350 16.32 12.14 -8.38
CA ASN A 350 17.56 12.81 -8.76
C ASN A 350 18.11 13.71 -7.64
N GLU A 351 17.24 14.17 -6.72
CA GLU A 351 17.61 14.86 -5.48
C GLU A 351 18.09 13.89 -4.38
N ASN A 352 18.33 12.60 -4.71
CA ASN A 352 18.71 11.51 -3.80
C ASN A 352 17.66 11.19 -2.73
N LYS A 353 16.41 11.58 -2.92
CA LYS A 353 15.30 11.22 -2.01
C LYS A 353 14.86 9.77 -2.20
N LYS A 354 14.45 9.14 -1.11
CA LYS A 354 13.84 7.82 -1.11
C LYS A 354 12.32 8.00 -1.13
N VAL A 355 11.72 7.84 -2.31
CA VAL A 355 10.32 8.20 -2.57
C VAL A 355 9.42 7.00 -2.46
N MET A 356 8.35 7.11 -1.66
CA MET A 356 7.18 6.22 -1.74
C MET A 356 6.07 6.98 -2.45
N MET A 357 5.63 6.46 -3.61
CA MET A 357 4.46 6.97 -4.33
C MET A 357 3.24 6.14 -3.97
N ILE A 358 2.16 6.82 -3.59
CA ILE A 358 0.89 6.20 -3.23
C ILE A 358 -0.18 6.70 -4.20
N GLY A 359 -0.87 5.78 -4.88
CA GLY A 359 -1.87 6.09 -5.89
C GLY A 359 -2.93 5.01 -6.04
N ASP A 360 -3.93 5.25 -6.90
CA ASP A 360 -4.99 4.28 -7.20
C ASP A 360 -4.58 3.17 -8.18
N GLY A 361 -3.43 3.29 -8.79
CA GLY A 361 -2.81 2.30 -9.67
C GLY A 361 -3.21 2.39 -11.15
N ILE A 362 -4.32 3.00 -11.50
CA ILE A 362 -4.80 3.07 -12.90
C ILE A 362 -4.08 4.19 -13.66
N ASN A 363 -4.14 5.42 -13.12
CA ASN A 363 -3.57 6.60 -13.77
C ASN A 363 -2.12 6.86 -13.35
N ASP A 364 -1.68 6.25 -12.25
CA ASP A 364 -0.39 6.50 -11.61
C ASP A 364 0.66 5.43 -11.92
N ALA A 365 0.33 4.39 -12.71
CA ALA A 365 1.19 3.25 -12.98
C ALA A 365 2.65 3.63 -13.34
N PRO A 366 2.93 4.59 -14.25
CA PRO A 366 4.31 4.97 -14.56
C PRO A 366 5.04 5.61 -13.36
N SER A 367 4.32 6.33 -12.50
CA SER A 367 4.87 6.97 -11.29
C SER A 367 5.14 5.96 -10.19
N LEU A 368 4.24 4.98 -10.02
CA LEU A 368 4.39 3.86 -9.09
C LEU A 368 5.58 2.98 -9.44
N ALA A 369 5.75 2.66 -10.74
CA ALA A 369 6.89 1.87 -11.22
C ALA A 369 8.23 2.56 -11.01
N LEU A 370 8.27 3.89 -11.16
CA LEU A 370 9.51 4.68 -11.06
C LEU A 370 9.92 4.95 -9.62
N ALA A 371 8.99 5.05 -8.68
CA ALA A 371 9.27 5.36 -7.29
C ALA A 371 10.16 4.30 -6.62
N SER A 372 10.87 4.67 -5.55
CA SER A 372 11.64 3.69 -4.75
C SER A 372 10.73 2.58 -4.22
N ILE A 373 9.49 2.93 -3.86
CA ILE A 373 8.40 2.01 -3.53
C ILE A 373 7.11 2.60 -4.08
N GLY A 374 6.45 1.89 -5.01
CA GLY A 374 5.11 2.24 -5.46
C GLY A 374 4.07 1.46 -4.65
N VAL A 375 3.10 2.16 -4.09
CA VAL A 375 1.99 1.59 -3.31
C VAL A 375 0.68 1.87 -4.02
N SER A 376 -0.04 0.82 -4.40
CA SER A 376 -1.36 0.92 -4.99
C SER A 376 -2.44 0.56 -3.98
N LEU A 377 -3.50 1.37 -3.95
CA LEU A 377 -4.76 1.02 -3.31
C LEU A 377 -5.53 0.07 -4.24
N LYS A 378 -6.16 -0.96 -3.66
CA LYS A 378 -7.04 -1.84 -4.43
C LYS A 378 -8.34 -1.11 -4.73
N SER A 379 -8.47 -0.55 -5.92
CA SER A 379 -9.75 -0.06 -6.43
C SER A 379 -10.42 -1.15 -7.28
N GLY A 380 -11.38 -1.90 -6.70
CA GLY A 380 -12.16 -2.87 -7.47
C GLY A 380 -11.39 -4.12 -7.94
N THR A 381 -11.75 -4.70 -9.05
CA THR A 381 -11.45 -6.06 -9.51
C THR A 381 -10.04 -6.35 -10.03
N ASP A 382 -9.18 -5.38 -10.21
CA ASP A 382 -7.83 -5.61 -10.74
C ASP A 382 -6.75 -5.53 -9.65
N ILE A 383 -6.41 -6.71 -9.10
CA ILE A 383 -5.15 -6.94 -8.34
C ILE A 383 -3.93 -6.68 -9.22
N ALA A 384 -4.11 -6.63 -10.50
CA ALA A 384 -3.09 -6.44 -11.52
C ALA A 384 -2.75 -4.96 -11.80
N SER A 385 -2.54 -4.15 -10.79
CA SER A 385 -1.65 -3.01 -11.02
C SER A 385 -0.22 -3.57 -11.03
N ASN A 386 0.15 -4.19 -12.17
CA ASN A 386 1.44 -4.87 -12.37
C ASN A 386 2.64 -3.99 -12.01
N GLU A 387 2.46 -2.70 -11.92
CA GLU A 387 3.50 -1.70 -11.76
C GLU A 387 3.79 -1.35 -10.29
N ALA A 388 2.82 -1.48 -9.37
CA ALA A 388 3.06 -1.18 -7.97
C ALA A 388 3.88 -2.28 -7.29
N SER A 389 4.79 -1.88 -6.39
CA SER A 389 5.60 -2.78 -5.58
C SER A 389 4.82 -3.37 -4.39
N VAL A 390 3.83 -2.61 -3.90
CA VAL A 390 2.97 -2.96 -2.78
C VAL A 390 1.51 -2.71 -3.15
N ILE A 391 0.62 -3.61 -2.72
CA ILE A 391 -0.83 -3.47 -2.93
C ILE A 391 -1.52 -3.48 -1.56
N LEU A 392 -2.34 -2.48 -1.29
CA LEU A 392 -3.16 -2.41 -0.08
C LEU A 392 -4.55 -2.98 -0.38
N MET A 393 -4.82 -4.18 0.13
CA MET A 393 -6.03 -4.94 -0.16
C MET A 393 -7.28 -4.36 0.53
N ASN A 394 -7.08 -3.71 1.67
CA ASN A 394 -8.14 -3.09 2.47
C ASN A 394 -8.44 -1.64 2.09
N ASN A 395 -7.76 -1.08 1.09
CA ASN A 395 -7.88 0.33 0.70
C ASN A 395 -7.65 1.35 1.84
N ASN A 396 -7.05 0.93 2.95
CA ASN A 396 -6.81 1.79 4.10
C ASN A 396 -5.38 2.34 4.07
N LEU A 397 -5.25 3.66 4.16
CA LEU A 397 -3.95 4.34 4.16
C LEU A 397 -3.11 4.08 5.42
N GLU A 398 -3.72 3.67 6.55
CA GLU A 398 -2.97 3.30 7.76
C GLU A 398 -2.04 2.11 7.53
N SER A 399 -2.35 1.26 6.55
CA SER A 399 -1.50 0.16 6.13
C SER A 399 -0.10 0.61 5.68
N ILE A 400 0.07 1.87 5.25
CA ILE A 400 1.38 2.46 4.93
C ILE A 400 2.22 2.58 6.21
N LEU A 401 1.63 3.04 7.30
CA LEU A 401 2.29 3.16 8.60
C LEU A 401 2.65 1.78 9.15
N ASN A 402 1.76 0.80 8.95
CA ASN A 402 1.99 -0.59 9.32
C ASN A 402 3.16 -1.19 8.52
N LEU A 403 3.20 -0.97 7.19
CA LEU A 403 4.32 -1.39 6.33
C LEU A 403 5.65 -0.80 6.80
N TYR A 404 5.68 0.51 7.10
CA TYR A 404 6.85 1.19 7.63
C TYR A 404 7.33 0.56 8.95
N THR A 405 6.40 0.36 9.89
CA THR A 405 6.68 -0.23 11.21
C THR A 405 7.18 -1.68 11.09
N ILE A 406 6.55 -2.49 10.24
CA ILE A 406 7.00 -3.88 9.99
C ILE A 406 8.41 -3.87 9.42
N SER A 407 8.68 -3.04 8.41
CA SER A 407 10.01 -2.90 7.80
C SER A 407 11.07 -2.55 8.85
N GLU A 408 10.83 -1.52 9.66
CA GLU A 408 11.77 -1.09 10.71
C GLU A 408 12.08 -2.22 11.71
N LYS A 409 11.02 -2.88 12.21
CA LYS A 409 11.17 -3.99 13.17
C LYS A 409 11.84 -5.21 12.55
N THR A 410 11.57 -5.49 11.27
CA THR A 410 12.21 -6.59 10.53
C THR A 410 13.71 -6.38 10.44
N ILE A 411 14.14 -5.19 10.01
CA ILE A 411 15.57 -4.88 9.88
C ILE A 411 16.27 -4.90 11.23
N LYS A 412 15.62 -4.37 12.28
CA LYS A 412 16.16 -4.46 13.64
C LYS A 412 16.32 -5.91 14.09
N ASN A 413 15.35 -6.76 13.80
CA ASN A 413 15.37 -8.19 14.13
C ASN A 413 16.49 -8.92 13.35
N ILE A 414 16.64 -8.64 12.05
CA ILE A 414 17.72 -9.23 11.23
C ILE A 414 19.09 -8.84 11.81
N LYS A 415 19.30 -7.56 12.12
CA LYS A 415 20.56 -7.08 12.74
C LYS A 415 20.85 -7.80 14.06
N GLN A 416 19.83 -7.99 14.91
CA GLN A 416 19.97 -8.75 16.15
C GLN A 416 20.33 -10.21 15.89
N ASN A 417 19.66 -10.86 14.94
CA ASN A 417 19.93 -12.24 14.56
C ASN A 417 21.37 -12.42 14.05
N LEU A 418 21.81 -11.52 13.17
CA LEU A 418 23.18 -11.52 12.66
C LEU A 418 24.20 -11.33 13.78
N PHE A 419 23.97 -10.37 14.69
CA PHE A 419 24.82 -10.14 15.84
C PHE A 419 24.97 -11.40 16.70
N TRP A 420 23.85 -12.01 17.12
CA TRP A 420 23.90 -13.21 17.96
C TRP A 420 24.53 -14.41 17.26
N ALA A 421 24.25 -14.58 15.96
CA ALA A 421 24.84 -15.68 15.18
C ALA A 421 26.36 -15.60 15.13
N PHE A 422 26.95 -14.38 15.03
CA PHE A 422 28.39 -14.21 15.08
C PHE A 422 28.96 -14.23 16.49
N PHE A 423 28.28 -13.58 17.43
CA PHE A 423 28.75 -13.45 18.80
C PHE A 423 29.00 -14.81 19.46
N TYR A 424 28.07 -15.75 19.28
CA TYR A 424 28.25 -17.10 19.80
C TYR A 424 29.52 -17.79 19.24
N ASN A 425 29.73 -17.69 17.93
CA ASN A 425 30.87 -18.32 17.27
C ASN A 425 32.19 -17.70 17.75
N VAL A 426 32.28 -16.38 17.84
CA VAL A 426 33.48 -15.69 18.30
C VAL A 426 33.78 -15.99 19.77
N CYS A 427 32.77 -16.02 20.65
CA CYS A 427 32.97 -16.33 22.07
C CYS A 427 33.37 -17.79 22.31
N MET A 428 32.85 -18.72 21.50
CA MET A 428 33.16 -20.15 21.65
C MET A 428 34.52 -20.57 21.05
N LEU A 429 35.05 -19.77 20.12
CA LEU A 429 36.29 -20.06 19.42
C LEU A 429 37.50 -20.27 20.37
N PRO A 430 37.81 -19.39 21.35
CA PRO A 430 38.89 -19.57 22.29
C PRO A 430 38.71 -20.84 23.14
N VAL A 431 37.49 -21.21 23.50
CA VAL A 431 37.18 -22.42 24.26
C VAL A 431 37.44 -23.66 23.38
N ALA A 432 37.01 -23.62 22.10
CA ALA A 432 37.26 -24.66 21.12
C ALA A 432 38.76 -24.89 20.85
N MET A 433 39.53 -23.80 20.83
CA MET A 433 41.01 -23.86 20.72
C MET A 433 41.69 -24.46 21.94
N GLY A 434 40.96 -24.67 23.05
CA GLY A 434 41.50 -25.22 24.28
C GLY A 434 42.25 -24.23 25.17
N LEU A 435 42.10 -22.91 24.95
CA LEU A 435 42.81 -21.89 25.76
C LEU A 435 42.34 -21.91 27.23
N PHE A 436 41.16 -22.41 27.50
CA PHE A 436 40.56 -22.46 28.84
C PHE A 436 40.57 -23.87 29.47
N THR A 437 41.30 -24.83 28.89
CA THR A 437 41.40 -26.19 29.43
C THR A 437 42.01 -26.22 30.83
N LYS A 438 42.96 -25.32 31.15
CA LYS A 438 43.53 -25.16 32.49
C LYS A 438 42.53 -24.72 33.55
N PHE A 439 41.42 -24.12 33.13
CA PHE A 439 40.33 -23.71 34.01
C PHE A 439 39.18 -24.73 34.07
N GLY A 440 39.41 -25.93 33.51
CA GLY A 440 38.39 -26.98 33.49
C GLY A 440 37.33 -26.86 32.40
N LEU A 441 37.44 -25.83 31.52
CA LEU A 441 36.52 -25.62 30.41
C LEU A 441 37.03 -26.37 29.16
N ASN A 442 36.61 -27.63 29.02
CA ASN A 442 36.93 -28.45 27.87
C ASN A 442 35.75 -28.55 26.92
N MET A 443 35.96 -28.17 25.66
CA MET A 443 34.96 -28.34 24.61
C MET A 443 35.35 -29.47 23.68
N ASN A 444 34.41 -30.35 23.41
CA ASN A 444 34.52 -31.37 22.40
C ASN A 444 33.52 -31.10 21.24
N PRO A 445 33.67 -31.79 20.10
CA PRO A 445 32.79 -31.56 18.93
C PRO A 445 31.29 -31.75 19.23
N MET A 446 30.93 -32.62 20.16
CA MET A 446 29.54 -32.83 20.55
C MET A 446 28.93 -31.61 21.29
N LEU A 447 29.66 -31.07 22.27
CA LEU A 447 29.24 -29.85 22.97
C LEU A 447 29.19 -28.63 22.03
N ALA A 448 30.14 -28.55 21.09
CA ALA A 448 30.15 -27.55 20.04
C ALA A 448 28.86 -27.63 19.18
N SER A 449 28.46 -28.83 18.77
CA SER A 449 27.23 -29.06 17.99
C SER A 449 25.96 -28.66 18.76
N ILE A 450 25.89 -28.94 20.06
CA ILE A 450 24.77 -28.55 20.92
C ILE A 450 24.71 -27.02 21.02
N ALA A 451 25.83 -26.35 21.24
CA ALA A 451 25.91 -24.89 21.31
C ALA A 451 25.43 -24.22 19.99
N MET A 452 25.82 -24.76 18.83
CA MET A 452 25.39 -24.31 17.52
C MET A 452 23.88 -24.49 17.28
N THR A 453 23.32 -25.62 17.75
CA THR A 453 21.86 -25.84 17.68
C THR A 453 21.11 -24.85 18.52
N LEU A 454 21.59 -24.53 19.74
CA LEU A 454 20.98 -23.47 20.59
C LEU A 454 21.09 -22.11 19.96
N SER A 455 22.21 -21.79 19.31
CA SER A 455 22.34 -20.53 18.55
C SER A 455 21.28 -20.41 17.46
N SER A 456 21.09 -21.47 16.66
CA SER A 456 20.05 -21.51 15.61
C SER A 456 18.64 -21.36 16.20
N LEU A 457 18.35 -22.03 17.32
CA LEU A 457 17.08 -21.91 18.02
C LEU A 457 16.82 -20.48 18.50
N THR A 458 17.85 -19.81 19.01
CA THR A 458 17.75 -18.40 19.45
C THR A 458 17.35 -17.48 18.30
N VAL A 459 17.96 -17.65 17.12
CA VAL A 459 17.62 -16.90 15.91
C VAL A 459 16.18 -17.13 15.48
N ILE A 460 15.73 -18.41 15.48
CA ILE A 460 14.34 -18.76 15.14
C ILE A 460 13.36 -18.10 16.11
N LEU A 461 13.58 -18.24 17.40
CA LEU A 461 12.70 -17.67 18.43
C LEU A 461 12.64 -16.13 18.35
N ASN A 462 13.80 -15.50 18.07
CA ASN A 462 13.82 -14.03 17.89
C ASN A 462 13.06 -13.59 16.64
N ALA A 463 13.19 -14.31 15.51
CA ALA A 463 12.41 -14.01 14.30
C ALA A 463 10.89 -14.17 14.54
N LEU A 464 10.48 -15.22 15.27
CA LEU A 464 9.07 -15.43 15.60
C LEU A 464 8.45 -14.32 16.48
N ARG A 465 9.27 -13.55 17.22
CA ARG A 465 8.80 -12.37 17.96
C ARG A 465 8.17 -11.31 17.05
N LEU A 466 8.54 -11.27 15.77
CA LEU A 466 7.93 -10.36 14.78
C LEU A 466 6.42 -10.57 14.67
N LYS A 467 5.91 -11.79 14.87
CA LYS A 467 4.45 -12.08 14.88
C LYS A 467 3.68 -11.33 15.98
N LYS A 468 4.39 -10.88 17.02
CA LYS A 468 3.80 -10.16 18.17
C LYS A 468 3.89 -8.63 18.04
N ILE A 469 4.31 -8.11 16.89
CA ILE A 469 4.32 -6.66 16.64
C ILE A 469 2.88 -6.14 16.77
N LYS A 470 2.70 -5.18 17.66
CA LYS A 470 1.44 -4.44 17.74
C LYS A 470 1.40 -3.48 16.55
N LEU A 471 0.53 -3.75 15.62
CA LEU A 471 0.18 -2.88 14.51
C LEU A 471 -1.11 -2.15 14.88
N LYS A 472 -1.31 -0.96 14.32
CA LYS A 472 -2.62 -0.35 14.38
C LYS A 472 -3.56 -1.20 13.52
N ARG A 473 -4.63 -1.64 14.13
CA ARG A 473 -5.80 -2.19 13.46
C ARG A 473 -6.85 -1.10 13.50
N ASP A 474 -7.65 -1.03 12.46
CA ASP A 474 -8.87 -0.23 12.46
C ASP A 474 -9.70 -0.62 13.70
N GLU A 475 -9.91 0.35 14.60
CA GLU A 475 -10.85 0.22 15.71
C GLU A 475 -12.27 0.50 15.21
#